data_7ac4c709d007c7a1d8e19cd8675bb37f
#
_entry.id   7ac4c709d007c7a1d8e19cd8675bb37f
#
_cell.length_a   1.000
_cell.length_b   1.000
_cell.length_c   1.000
_cell.angle_alpha   90.00
_cell.angle_beta   90.00
_cell.angle_gamma   90.00
#
_symmetry.space_group_name_H-M   'P 1'
#
loop_
_entity.id
_entity.type
_entity.pdbx_description
1 polymer ?
#
loop_
_entity_poly.entity_id
_entity_poly.type
_entity_poly.pdbx_seq_one_letter_code
_entity_poly.pdbx_strand_id
1 'polypeptide(L)'
;MKNYEYNPADHKFEILGEFKFYLSCGANVAFEYHNVEYGIEAVFGTDGKKQNDSYSIWNDKEDIAVGLTLEQTLDFEFDGVKLRDFITTDDVEITERIM
;
A
#
# COMPACT_ATOMS: atom_id res chain seq x y z
N MET A 1 7.56 -23.53 -5.01
CA MET A 1 7.26 -22.31 -4.26
C MET A 1 6.30 -22.62 -3.13
N LYS A 2 6.56 -22.08 -1.98
CA LYS A 2 5.68 -22.26 -0.84
C LYS A 2 4.35 -21.57 -1.08
N ASN A 3 3.25 -22.26 -0.83
CA ASN A 3 1.95 -21.62 -0.87
C ASN A 3 1.87 -20.58 0.22
N TYR A 4 1.34 -19.43 -0.14
CA TYR A 4 1.14 -18.38 0.83
C TYR A 4 -0.03 -18.77 1.74
N GLU A 5 0.22 -18.80 3.04
CA GLU A 5 -0.81 -19.03 4.02
C GLU A 5 -0.97 -17.77 4.87
N TYR A 6 -2.21 -17.49 5.21
CA TYR A 6 -2.50 -16.36 6.06
C TYR A 6 -1.81 -16.52 7.41
N ASN A 7 -1.09 -15.49 7.81
CA ASN A 7 -0.34 -15.48 9.06
C ASN A 7 -0.73 -14.19 9.82
N PRO A 8 -1.07 -14.26 11.11
CA PRO A 8 -1.38 -13.05 11.87
C PRO A 8 -0.30 -11.97 11.81
N ALA A 9 0.96 -12.35 11.61
CA ALA A 9 2.03 -11.37 11.43
C ALA A 9 1.89 -10.55 10.15
N ASP A 10 1.09 -11.00 9.18
CA ASP A 10 0.87 -10.29 7.92
C ASP A 10 -0.17 -9.19 8.04
N HIS A 11 -0.78 -9.00 9.21
CA HIS A 11 -1.72 -7.90 9.45
C HIS A 11 -1.05 -6.54 9.49
N LYS A 12 0.26 -6.49 9.57
CA LYS A 12 0.99 -5.23 9.53
C LYS A 12 2.39 -5.44 8.96
N PHE A 13 2.97 -4.36 8.50
CA PHE A 13 4.38 -4.33 8.13
C PHE A 13 5.20 -3.97 9.37
N GLU A 14 6.23 -4.74 9.67
CA GLU A 14 7.06 -4.49 10.85
C GLU A 14 8.02 -3.34 10.64
N ILE A 15 8.49 -3.16 9.40
CA ILE A 15 9.41 -2.09 9.07
C ILE A 15 8.97 -1.42 7.76
N LEU A 16 9.29 -0.15 7.64
CA LEU A 16 8.94 0.63 6.45
C LEU A 16 9.58 0.06 5.18
N GLY A 17 10.79 -0.48 5.29
CA GLY A 17 11.48 -1.09 4.15
C GLY A 17 10.72 -2.24 3.53
N GLU A 18 10.05 -3.04 4.34
CA GLU A 18 9.21 -4.13 3.84
C GLU A 18 8.05 -3.60 3.01
N PHE A 19 7.39 -2.58 3.49
CA PHE A 19 6.29 -1.94 2.78
C PHE A 19 6.77 -1.36 1.45
N LYS A 20 7.89 -0.64 1.47
CA LYS A 20 8.48 -0.07 0.25
C LYS A 20 8.84 -1.17 -0.76
N PHE A 21 9.37 -2.29 -0.27
CA PHE A 21 9.71 -3.42 -1.11
C PHE A 21 8.47 -3.98 -1.83
N TYR A 22 7.38 -4.18 -1.08
CA TYR A 22 6.13 -4.67 -1.66
C TYR A 22 5.63 -3.75 -2.77
N LEU A 23 5.60 -2.45 -2.52
CA LEU A 23 5.14 -1.49 -3.53
C LEU A 23 6.07 -1.48 -4.74
N SER A 24 7.38 -1.51 -4.54
CA SER A 24 8.34 -1.48 -5.65
C SER A 24 8.27 -2.72 -6.53
N CYS A 25 7.79 -3.83 -6.00
CA CYS A 25 7.57 -5.06 -6.77
C CYS A 25 6.23 -5.08 -7.50
N GLY A 26 5.44 -4.01 -7.40
CA GLY A 26 4.14 -3.93 -8.05
C GLY A 26 3.03 -4.59 -7.25
N ALA A 27 3.24 -4.82 -5.97
CA ALA A 27 2.23 -5.42 -5.11
C ALA A 27 1.06 -4.47 -4.87
N ASN A 28 -0.11 -5.06 -4.69
CA ASN A 28 -1.29 -4.34 -4.22
C ASN A 28 -1.36 -4.51 -2.70
N VAL A 29 -1.53 -3.41 -1.99
CA VAL A 29 -1.67 -3.43 -0.54
C VAL A 29 -2.97 -2.72 -0.18
N ALA A 30 -3.82 -3.38 0.58
CA ALA A 30 -5.01 -2.76 1.15
C ALA A 30 -4.91 -2.79 2.67
N PHE A 31 -5.45 -1.78 3.30
CA PHE A 31 -5.40 -1.68 4.75
C PHE A 31 -6.61 -0.90 5.27
N GLU A 32 -6.93 -1.15 6.52
CA GLU A 32 -7.96 -0.39 7.22
C GLU A 32 -7.30 0.54 8.22
N TYR A 33 -7.70 1.80 8.19
CA TYR A 33 -7.20 2.84 9.09
C TYR A 33 -8.35 3.77 9.44
N HIS A 34 -8.58 3.97 10.72
CA HIS A 34 -9.70 4.78 11.23
C HIS A 34 -11.05 4.35 10.64
N ASN A 35 -11.28 3.03 10.57
CA ASN A 35 -12.51 2.42 10.06
C ASN A 35 -12.79 2.66 8.58
N VAL A 36 -11.78 3.04 7.81
CA VAL A 36 -11.89 3.20 6.36
C VAL A 36 -10.88 2.28 5.70
N GLU A 37 -11.32 1.55 4.68
CA GLU A 37 -10.41 0.74 3.87
C GLU A 37 -9.78 1.60 2.79
N TYR A 38 -8.47 1.51 2.69
CA TYR A 38 -7.68 2.15 1.65
C TYR A 38 -6.88 1.09 0.89
N GLY A 39 -6.51 1.41 -0.32
CA GLY A 39 -5.62 0.56 -1.08
C GLY A 39 -4.60 1.37 -1.85
N ILE A 40 -3.46 0.75 -2.10
CA ILE A 40 -2.37 1.33 -2.87
C ILE A 40 -1.98 0.31 -3.91
N GLU A 41 -1.91 0.73 -5.17
CA GLU A 41 -1.51 -0.16 -6.25
C GLU A 41 -0.56 0.54 -7.20
N ALA A 42 0.33 -0.26 -7.81
CA ALA A 42 1.22 0.25 -8.84
C ALA A 42 0.43 0.47 -10.13
N VAL A 43 0.77 1.53 -10.86
CA VAL A 43 0.18 1.81 -12.16
C VAL A 43 0.97 1.08 -13.23
N PHE A 44 0.27 0.35 -14.10
CA PHE A 44 0.91 -0.36 -15.21
C PHE A 44 0.68 0.39 -16.52
N GLY A 45 1.68 0.35 -17.39
CA GLY A 45 1.57 0.93 -18.71
C GLY A 45 0.74 0.06 -19.64
N THR A 46 0.50 0.55 -20.87
CA THR A 46 -0.28 -0.16 -21.88
C THR A 46 0.39 -1.45 -22.34
N ASP A 47 1.69 -1.59 -22.12
CA ASP A 47 2.44 -2.80 -22.42
C ASP A 47 2.36 -3.86 -21.31
N GLY A 48 1.58 -3.61 -20.27
CA GLY A 48 1.43 -4.52 -19.15
C GLY A 48 2.56 -4.46 -18.13
N LYS A 49 3.52 -3.57 -18.32
CA LYS A 49 4.63 -3.42 -17.38
C LYS A 49 4.35 -2.29 -16.38
N LYS A 50 4.84 -2.49 -15.16
CA LYS A 50 4.74 -1.47 -14.12
C LYS A 50 5.41 -0.19 -14.59
N GLN A 51 4.70 0.93 -14.52
CA GLN A 51 5.30 2.22 -14.75
C GLN A 51 6.26 2.53 -13.61
N ASN A 52 7.42 3.04 -13.98
CA ASN A 52 8.45 3.34 -13.00
C ASN A 52 7.92 4.39 -12.01
N ASP A 53 7.89 4.02 -10.74
CA ASP A 53 7.58 4.91 -9.63
C ASP A 53 6.25 5.67 -9.79
N SER A 54 5.18 4.94 -10.15
CA SER A 54 3.85 5.52 -10.28
C SER A 54 2.84 4.67 -9.52
N TYR A 55 2.12 5.29 -8.58
CA TYR A 55 1.17 4.61 -7.70
C TYR A 55 -0.14 5.36 -7.61
N SER A 56 -1.21 4.61 -7.32
CA SER A 56 -2.54 5.15 -7.06
C SER A 56 -2.98 4.78 -5.66
N ILE A 57 -3.73 5.67 -5.02
CA ILE A 57 -4.33 5.43 -3.72
C ILE A 57 -5.84 5.53 -3.89
N TRP A 58 -6.56 4.55 -3.36
CA TRP A 58 -8.02 4.54 -3.40
C TRP A 58 -8.60 4.27 -2.02
N ASN A 59 -9.89 4.61 -1.85
CA ASN A 59 -10.65 4.21 -0.68
C ASN A 59 -11.84 3.37 -1.14
N ASP A 60 -12.75 3.03 -0.23
CA ASP A 60 -13.89 2.17 -0.52
C ASP A 60 -14.88 2.77 -1.53
N LYS A 61 -14.70 4.01 -1.94
CA LYS A 61 -15.63 4.72 -2.84
C LYS A 61 -14.99 5.22 -4.12
N GLU A 62 -13.72 5.63 -4.09
CA GLU A 62 -13.10 6.32 -5.23
C GLU A 62 -11.59 6.30 -5.15
N ASP A 63 -10.97 6.66 -6.27
CA ASP A 63 -9.53 6.95 -6.29
C ASP A 63 -9.31 8.33 -5.67
N ILE A 64 -8.43 8.42 -4.68
CA ILE A 64 -8.16 9.67 -3.99
C ILE A 64 -6.85 10.32 -4.42
N ALA A 65 -5.96 9.56 -5.04
CA ALA A 65 -4.73 10.11 -5.62
C ALA A 65 -4.23 9.16 -6.71
N VAL A 66 -3.67 9.71 -7.77
CA VAL A 66 -3.19 8.96 -8.93
C VAL A 66 -1.86 9.54 -9.39
N GLY A 67 -0.98 8.68 -9.86
CA GLY A 67 0.29 9.12 -10.47
C GLY A 67 1.32 9.61 -9.46
N LEU A 68 1.29 9.09 -8.25
CA LEU A 68 2.25 9.47 -7.21
C LEU A 68 3.55 8.68 -7.35
N THR A 69 4.67 9.33 -7.03
CA THR A 69 5.92 8.61 -6.83
C THR A 69 5.84 7.80 -5.54
N LEU A 70 6.80 6.90 -5.33
CA LEU A 70 6.85 6.14 -4.08
C LEU A 70 6.96 7.09 -2.88
N GLU A 71 7.83 8.08 -2.95
CA GLU A 71 8.00 9.02 -1.84
C GLU A 71 6.77 9.88 -1.62
N GLN A 72 6.11 10.31 -2.69
CA GLN A 72 4.83 11.04 -2.56
C GLN A 72 3.76 10.16 -1.93
N THR A 73 3.72 8.88 -2.27
CA THR A 73 2.79 7.92 -1.67
C THR A 73 3.04 7.79 -0.17
N LEU A 74 4.31 7.67 0.23
CA LEU A 74 4.67 7.55 1.63
C LEU A 74 4.37 8.83 2.42
N ASP A 75 4.43 9.97 1.78
CA ASP A 75 4.15 11.27 2.40
C ASP A 75 2.69 11.68 2.31
N PHE A 76 1.87 10.90 1.63
CA PHE A 76 0.43 11.19 1.53
C PHE A 76 -0.21 11.11 2.92
N GLU A 77 -1.02 12.13 3.25
CA GLU A 77 -1.64 12.20 4.57
C GLU A 77 -3.04 11.57 4.58
N PHE A 78 -3.25 10.71 5.56
CA PHE A 78 -4.54 10.07 5.85
C PHE A 78 -4.98 10.58 7.22
N ASP A 79 -6.05 11.37 7.24
CA ASP A 79 -6.50 12.02 8.49
C ASP A 79 -5.39 12.85 9.16
N GLY A 80 -4.56 13.50 8.33
CA GLY A 80 -3.49 14.36 8.82
C GLY A 80 -2.20 13.66 9.22
N VAL A 81 -2.11 12.34 9.00
CA VAL A 81 -0.91 11.55 9.34
C VAL A 81 -0.32 10.94 8.08
N LYS A 82 0.96 11.10 7.87
CA LYS A 82 1.62 10.53 6.71
C LYS A 82 1.61 9.01 6.74
N LEU A 83 1.44 8.39 5.57
CA LEU A 83 1.45 6.94 5.45
C LEU A 83 2.67 6.31 6.12
N ARG A 84 3.85 6.87 5.88
CA ARG A 84 5.10 6.34 6.46
C ARG A 84 5.10 6.35 7.99
N ASP A 85 4.29 7.20 8.59
CA ASP A 85 4.28 7.34 10.05
C ASP A 85 3.35 6.36 10.74
N PHE A 86 2.38 5.76 10.02
CA PHE A 86 1.44 4.84 10.66
C PHE A 86 1.41 3.43 10.07
N ILE A 87 1.95 3.21 8.86
CA ILE A 87 1.80 1.93 8.16
C ILE A 87 2.44 0.75 8.91
N THR A 88 3.39 1.03 9.80
CA THR A 88 4.06 0.00 10.59
C THR A 88 3.55 -0.05 12.04
N THR A 89 2.51 0.70 12.35
CA THR A 89 1.96 0.77 13.72
C THR A 89 0.76 -0.15 13.87
N ASP A 90 0.28 -0.29 15.11
CA ASP A 90 -0.90 -1.07 15.41
C ASP A 90 -2.20 -0.31 15.10
N ASP A 91 -2.11 0.95 14.67
CA ASP A 91 -3.28 1.75 14.27
C ASP A 91 -3.85 1.32 12.92
N VAL A 92 -3.13 0.51 12.18
CA VAL A 92 -3.53 0.05 10.85
C VAL A 92 -3.59 -1.47 10.82
N GLU A 93 -4.56 -2.00 10.08
CA GLU A 93 -4.65 -3.43 9.81
C GLU A 93 -4.50 -3.67 8.32
N ILE A 94 -3.52 -4.46 7.94
CA ILE A 94 -3.30 -4.82 6.54
C ILE A 94 -4.32 -5.90 6.19
N THR A 95 -5.21 -5.59 5.24
CA THR A 95 -6.26 -6.52 4.82
C THR A 95 -5.90 -7.27 3.55
N GLU A 96 -4.95 -6.78 2.77
CA GLU A 96 -4.53 -7.42 1.53
C GLU A 96 -3.07 -7.08 1.22
N ARG A 97 -2.29 -8.09 0.86
CA ARG A 97 -0.88 -7.95 0.45
C ARG A 97 -0.64 -8.92 -0.70
N ILE A 98 -0.92 -8.49 -1.92
CA ILE A 98 -0.78 -9.36 -3.10
C ILE A 98 0.40 -8.89 -3.94
N MET A 99 1.32 -9.80 -4.21
CA MET A 99 2.45 -9.54 -5.09
C MET A 99 2.24 -10.19 -6.44
#